data_97ad295b0fe42085d0f440c3eb96a38d
#
_entry.id   97ad295b0fe42085d0f440c3eb96a38d
#
_cell.length_a   1.000
_cell.length_b   1.000
_cell.length_c   1.000
_cell.angle_alpha   90.00
_cell.angle_beta   90.00
_cell.angle_gamma   90.00
#
_symmetry.space_group_name_H-M   'P 1'
#
loop_
_entity.id
_entity.type
_entity.pdbx_description
1 polymer ?
#
loop_
_entity_poly.entity_id
_entity_poly.type
_entity_poly.pdbx_seq_one_letter_code
_entity_poly.pdbx_strand_id
1 'polypeptide(L)'
;MVLEIAFVEVVPEHHSDFEKAVKRAVSEVLSTAPGFIDFEMHKGIEQANTYTFHIHWETLEHHTVGFREGDLFEKWRAIIGEYFAKPPIVEHWNVISCL
;
A
#
# COMPACT_ATOMS: atom_id res chain seq x y z
N MET A 1 -9.05 14.85 -1.38
CA MET A 1 -8.63 13.52 -0.90
C MET A 1 -8.60 12.54 -2.05
N VAL A 2 -7.57 11.73 -2.08
CA VAL A 2 -7.32 10.77 -3.15
C VAL A 2 -7.20 9.37 -2.52
N LEU A 3 -7.77 8.37 -3.18
CA LEU A 3 -7.62 6.97 -2.79
C LEU A 3 -6.58 6.31 -3.72
N GLU A 4 -5.54 5.77 -3.13
CA GLU A 4 -4.61 4.89 -3.84
C GLU A 4 -5.05 3.46 -3.64
N ILE A 5 -5.14 2.69 -4.73
CA ILE A 5 -5.36 1.25 -4.66
C ILE A 5 -4.15 0.57 -5.30
N ALA A 6 -3.44 -0.23 -4.50
CA ALA A 6 -2.31 -1.02 -4.98
C ALA A 6 -2.73 -2.50 -5.02
N PHE A 7 -2.48 -3.17 -6.15
CA PHE A 7 -2.74 -4.59 -6.32
C PHE A 7 -1.42 -5.33 -6.20
N VAL A 8 -1.33 -6.23 -5.22
CA VAL A 8 -0.09 -6.92 -4.89
C VAL A 8 -0.32 -8.43 -4.91
N GLU A 9 0.52 -9.17 -5.61
CA GLU A 9 0.43 -10.62 -5.67
C GLU A 9 1.53 -11.25 -4.81
N VAL A 10 1.15 -12.20 -3.96
CA VAL A 10 2.05 -12.87 -3.02
C VAL A 10 1.78 -14.37 -3.05
N VAL A 11 2.85 -15.18 -3.15
CA VAL A 11 2.69 -16.65 -3.13
C VAL A 11 2.16 -17.12 -1.78
N PRO A 12 1.36 -18.21 -1.74
CA PRO A 12 0.68 -18.65 -0.52
C PRO A 12 1.59 -18.88 0.69
N GLU A 13 2.80 -19.38 0.45
CA GLU A 13 3.75 -19.70 1.50
C GLU A 13 4.17 -18.46 2.30
N HIS A 14 4.04 -17.28 1.73
CA HIS A 14 4.48 -16.03 2.34
C HIS A 14 3.35 -15.15 2.87
N HIS A 15 2.08 -15.59 2.77
CA HIS A 15 0.94 -14.77 3.16
C HIS A 15 1.04 -14.30 4.63
N SER A 16 1.31 -15.21 5.55
CA SER A 16 1.38 -14.86 6.97
C SER A 16 2.50 -13.86 7.27
N ASP A 17 3.67 -14.10 6.73
CA ASP A 17 4.82 -13.21 6.92
C ASP A 17 4.61 -11.86 6.25
N PHE A 18 3.99 -11.87 5.06
CA PHE A 18 3.67 -10.64 4.34
C PHE A 18 2.69 -9.76 5.13
N GLU A 19 1.63 -10.36 5.66
CA GLU A 19 0.63 -9.61 6.44
C GLU A 19 1.26 -8.95 7.66
N LYS A 20 2.17 -9.64 8.34
CA LYS A 20 2.92 -9.08 9.48
C LYS A 20 3.86 -7.97 9.04
N ALA A 21 4.56 -8.17 7.92
CA ALA A 21 5.48 -7.17 7.39
C ALA A 21 4.75 -5.89 6.99
N VAL A 22 3.59 -6.01 6.34
CA VAL A 22 2.78 -4.85 5.96
C VAL A 22 2.34 -4.06 7.20
N LYS A 23 1.87 -4.77 8.23
CA LYS A 23 1.46 -4.13 9.48
C LYS A 23 2.60 -3.30 10.07
N ARG A 24 3.81 -3.85 10.09
CA ARG A 24 5.00 -3.16 10.59
C ARG A 24 5.35 -1.97 9.68
N ALA A 25 5.31 -2.16 8.37
CA ALA A 25 5.67 -1.10 7.42
C ALA A 25 4.70 0.08 7.49
N VAL A 26 3.41 -0.19 7.68
CA VAL A 26 2.41 0.88 7.88
C VAL A 26 2.71 1.65 9.15
N SER A 27 2.92 0.93 10.25
CA SER A 27 3.15 1.55 11.57
C SER A 27 4.45 2.36 11.60
N GLU A 28 5.53 1.82 11.04
CA GLU A 28 6.87 2.42 11.17
C GLU A 28 7.20 3.41 10.06
N VAL A 29 6.60 3.28 8.89
CA VAL A 29 6.98 4.06 7.72
C VAL A 29 5.81 4.85 7.14
N LEU A 30 4.79 4.16 6.63
CA LEU A 30 3.72 4.81 5.87
C LEU A 30 2.96 5.84 6.70
N SER A 31 2.66 5.51 7.95
CA SER A 31 1.91 6.40 8.84
C SER A 31 2.63 7.71 9.15
N THR A 32 3.94 7.78 8.90
CA THR A 32 4.73 8.99 9.14
C THR A 32 4.82 9.88 7.90
N ALA A 33 4.31 9.43 6.76
CA ALA A 33 4.41 10.18 5.51
C ALA A 33 3.49 11.40 5.53
N PRO A 34 3.99 12.58 5.12
CA PRO A 34 3.11 13.75 4.98
C PRO A 34 1.96 13.47 4.03
N GLY A 35 0.76 13.87 4.43
CA GLY A 35 -0.45 13.68 3.64
C GLY A 35 -1.11 12.31 3.77
N PHE A 36 -0.49 11.37 4.46
CA PHE A 36 -1.11 10.07 4.74
C PHE A 36 -2.32 10.25 5.67
N ILE A 37 -3.42 9.59 5.33
CA ILE A 37 -4.65 9.65 6.14
C ILE A 37 -4.92 8.31 6.80
N ASP A 38 -5.10 7.23 6.01
CA ASP A 38 -5.39 5.91 6.54
C ASP A 38 -4.97 4.81 5.58
N PHE A 39 -5.01 3.58 6.08
CA PHE A 39 -4.61 2.37 5.34
C PHE A 39 -5.57 1.24 5.66
N GLU A 40 -5.94 0.49 4.63
CA GLU A 40 -6.70 -0.74 4.79
C GLU A 40 -6.18 -1.78 3.79
N MET A 41 -5.93 -3.00 4.25
CA MET A 41 -5.48 -4.09 3.40
C MET A 41 -6.57 -5.12 3.25
N HIS A 42 -6.83 -5.53 2.01
CA HIS A 42 -7.78 -6.60 1.70
C HIS A 42 -7.06 -7.76 1.05
N LYS A 43 -7.58 -8.95 1.27
CA LYS A 43 -7.11 -10.16 0.60
C LYS A 43 -8.23 -10.67 -0.28
N GLY A 44 -7.92 -11.02 -1.52
CA GLY A 44 -8.93 -11.52 -2.46
C GLY A 44 -9.56 -12.82 -1.99
N ILE A 45 -10.86 -12.96 -2.23
CA ILE A 45 -11.59 -14.21 -1.96
C ILE A 45 -11.44 -15.10 -3.17
N GLU A 46 -11.82 -14.61 -4.36
CA GLU A 46 -11.72 -15.37 -5.62
C GLU A 46 -10.26 -15.50 -6.06
N GLN A 47 -9.44 -14.47 -5.82
CA GLN A 47 -8.02 -14.47 -6.15
C GLN A 47 -7.22 -14.44 -4.85
N ALA A 48 -7.11 -15.60 -4.22
CA ALA A 48 -6.57 -15.72 -2.86
C ALA A 48 -5.11 -15.30 -2.70
N ASN A 49 -4.36 -15.15 -3.81
CA ASN A 49 -2.96 -14.71 -3.77
C ASN A 49 -2.81 -13.22 -4.06
N THR A 50 -3.92 -12.50 -4.22
CA THR A 50 -3.92 -11.07 -4.49
C THR A 50 -4.37 -10.30 -3.26
N TYR A 51 -3.58 -9.30 -2.90
CA TYR A 51 -3.93 -8.33 -1.86
C TYR A 51 -4.17 -6.98 -2.50
N THR A 52 -4.99 -6.15 -1.87
CA THR A 52 -5.12 -4.74 -2.24
C THR A 52 -4.81 -3.86 -1.03
N PHE A 53 -4.07 -2.78 -1.27
CA PHE A 53 -3.85 -1.74 -0.30
C PHE A 53 -4.74 -0.57 -0.67
N HIS A 54 -5.53 -0.10 0.28
CA HIS A 54 -6.38 1.08 0.11
C HIS A 54 -5.82 2.17 1.02
N ILE A 55 -5.27 3.20 0.41
CA ILE A 55 -4.58 4.26 1.15
C ILE A 55 -5.19 5.61 0.76
N HIS A 56 -5.68 6.35 1.75
CA HIS A 56 -6.15 7.71 1.51
C HIS A 56 -4.99 8.68 1.72
N TRP A 57 -4.84 9.60 0.76
CA TRP A 57 -3.87 10.69 0.80
C TRP A 57 -4.60 12.02 0.71
N GLU A 58 -4.07 13.07 1.34
CA GLU A 58 -4.66 14.41 1.24
C GLU A 58 -4.66 14.90 -0.20
N THR A 59 -3.56 14.69 -0.94
CA THR A 59 -3.45 15.03 -2.37
C THR A 59 -2.73 13.92 -3.10
N LEU A 60 -2.89 13.92 -4.44
CA LEU A 60 -2.17 12.98 -5.30
C LEU A 60 -0.65 13.13 -5.16
N GLU A 61 -0.17 14.36 -5.09
CA GLU A 61 1.26 14.67 -5.03
C GLU A 61 1.90 14.20 -3.73
N HIS A 62 1.17 14.13 -2.64
CA HIS A 62 1.69 13.55 -1.40
C HIS A 62 2.14 12.10 -1.62
N HIS A 63 1.45 11.34 -2.47
CA HIS A 63 1.87 9.99 -2.80
C HIS A 63 2.90 9.96 -3.92
N THR A 64 2.58 10.56 -5.07
CA THR A 64 3.38 10.38 -6.29
C THR A 64 4.73 11.08 -6.24
N VAL A 65 4.83 12.17 -5.51
CA VAL A 65 6.05 12.95 -5.36
C VAL A 65 6.60 12.80 -3.93
N GLY A 66 5.84 13.23 -2.93
CA GLY A 66 6.33 13.27 -1.56
C GLY A 66 6.76 11.91 -1.04
N PHE A 67 5.91 10.91 -1.17
CA PHE A 67 6.23 9.56 -0.68
C PHE A 67 7.11 8.79 -1.65
N ARG A 68 6.66 8.67 -2.91
CA ARG A 68 7.32 7.79 -3.90
C ARG A 68 8.75 8.22 -4.23
N GLU A 69 9.05 9.51 -4.21
CA GLU A 69 10.37 10.03 -4.54
C GLU A 69 11.23 10.29 -3.30
N GLY A 70 10.74 9.95 -2.10
CA GLY A 70 11.44 10.19 -0.86
C GLY A 70 12.01 8.94 -0.23
N ASP A 71 12.72 9.13 0.88
CA ASP A 71 13.38 8.06 1.62
C ASP A 71 12.40 7.06 2.22
N LEU A 72 11.20 7.50 2.55
CA LEU A 72 10.18 6.63 3.15
C LEU A 72 9.76 5.52 2.19
N PHE A 73 9.72 5.80 0.88
CA PHE A 73 9.36 4.78 -0.09
C PHE A 73 10.40 3.65 -0.12
N GLU A 74 11.68 3.99 -0.04
CA GLU A 74 12.75 2.99 0.00
C GLU A 74 12.62 2.10 1.24
N LYS A 75 12.31 2.71 2.39
CA LYS A 75 12.09 1.96 3.64
C LYS A 75 10.86 1.07 3.54
N TRP A 76 9.79 1.56 2.95
CA TRP A 76 8.56 0.80 2.69
C TRP A 76 8.87 -0.42 1.83
N ARG A 77 9.57 -0.23 0.70
CA ARG A 77 9.95 -1.30 -0.20
C ARG A 77 10.92 -2.30 0.44
N ALA A 78 11.80 -1.83 1.30
CA ALA A 78 12.75 -2.70 2.01
C ALA A 78 12.03 -3.70 2.92
N ILE A 79 10.90 -3.31 3.50
CA ILE A 79 10.14 -4.17 4.40
C ILE A 79 9.26 -5.16 3.64
N ILE A 80 8.56 -4.72 2.59
CA ILE A 80 7.52 -5.53 1.96
C ILE A 80 7.85 -6.02 0.55
N GLY A 81 8.82 -5.37 -0.12
CA GLY A 81 9.07 -5.62 -1.55
C GLY A 81 9.51 -7.04 -1.89
N GLU A 82 10.20 -7.71 -0.97
CA GLU A 82 10.68 -9.09 -1.20
C GLU A 82 9.54 -10.09 -1.35
N TYR A 83 8.35 -9.76 -0.86
CA TYR A 83 7.20 -10.66 -0.93
C TYR A 83 6.41 -10.54 -2.23
N PHE A 84 6.69 -9.53 -3.04
CA PHE A 84 5.95 -9.31 -4.28
C PHE A 84 6.31 -10.39 -5.31
N ALA A 85 5.30 -11.15 -5.76
CA ALA A 85 5.50 -12.16 -6.81
C ALA A 85 5.74 -11.50 -8.17
N LYS A 86 5.25 -10.26 -8.34
CA LYS A 86 5.45 -9.44 -9.54
C LYS A 86 5.32 -7.97 -9.15
N PRO A 87 5.73 -7.03 -10.02
CA PRO A 87 5.57 -5.60 -9.71
C PRO A 87 4.12 -5.23 -9.41
N PRO A 88 3.86 -4.45 -8.35
CA PRO A 88 2.49 -4.04 -8.02
C PRO A 88 1.91 -3.12 -9.09
N ILE A 89 0.58 -3.16 -9.21
CA ILE A 89 -0.16 -2.23 -10.07
C ILE A 89 -0.83 -1.22 -9.14
N VAL A 90 -0.61 0.07 -9.42
CA VAL A 90 -1.12 1.15 -8.57
C VAL A 90 -2.05 2.04 -9.38
N GLU A 91 -3.22 2.32 -8.81
CA GLU A 91 -4.22 3.22 -9.39
C GLU A 91 -4.60 4.29 -8.37
N HIS A 92 -5.03 5.44 -8.88
CA HIS A 92 -5.49 6.55 -8.04
C HIS A 92 -6.93 6.90 -8.42
N TRP A 93 -7.73 7.19 -7.40
CA TRP A 93 -9.16 7.48 -7.54
C TRP A 93 -9.51 8.74 -6.76
N ASN A 94 -10.30 9.62 -7.37
CA ASN A 94 -10.82 10.77 -6.63
C ASN A 94 -11.97 10.32 -5.74
N VAL A 95 -11.96 10.75 -4.50
CA VAL A 95 -13.07 10.47 -3.58
C VAL A 95 -14.18 11.49 -3.89
N ILE A 96 -15.33 10.99 -4.33
CA ILE A 96 -16.46 11.86 -4.68
C ILE A 96 -17.37 12.08 -3.47
N SER A 97 -17.71 10.98 -2.78
CA SER A 97 -18.55 11.10 -1.57
C SER A 97 -18.48 9.81 -0.76
N CYS A 98 -18.93 9.90 0.50
CA CYS A 98 -19.07 8.76 1.41
C CYS A 98 -20.57 8.55 1.68
N LEU A 99 -21.26 7.97 0.71
CA LEU A 99 -22.72 7.74 0.81
C LEU A 99 -23.06 6.58 1.73
#